data_f1a87cc2d79be697a1b986c1cb8d6d89
#
_entry.id   f1a87cc2d79be697a1b986c1cb8d6d89
#
_cell.length_a   1.000
_cell.length_b   1.000
_cell.length_c   1.000
_cell.angle_alpha   90.00
_cell.angle_beta   90.00
_cell.angle_gamma   90.00
#
_symmetry.space_group_name_H-M   'P 1'
#
loop_
_entity.id
_entity.type
_entity.pdbx_description
1 polymer ?
#
loop_
_entity_poly.entity_id
_entity_poly.type
_entity_poly.pdbx_seq_one_letter_code
_entity_poly.pdbx_strand_id
1 'polypeptide(L)'
;EILRCLVGSEMCIRDRDETEDVLGFMEEKYPHLYHSFTPDSARYISHKKLALTLGIKASKHDWLVFTETNCMPASKDWLRLMARNFTSQTQIVLGYSGYDRTKGWLHKRVAFDTLFQSLRYLCFALAGKPYMGIGRNMAYRKELFFQRKGYSTYLNLQRGEDDLFINQIATPSNTRVETDINATMRIQPVYSYKEWKEEKISYMATARFYH
;
A
#
# COMPACT_ATOMS: atom_id res chain seq x y z
N GLU A 1 -1.36 7.97 -19.76
CA GLU A 1 -0.37 8.61 -18.88
C GLU A 1 -0.54 8.07 -17.48
N ILE A 2 0.41 7.24 -17.07
CA ILE A 2 0.35 6.55 -15.79
C ILE A 2 1.09 7.40 -14.77
N LEU A 3 0.46 7.63 -13.66
CA LEU A 3 0.93 8.43 -12.57
C LEU A 3 2.28 7.95 -12.03
N ARG A 4 3.19 8.87 -11.88
CA ARG A 4 4.42 8.67 -11.15
C ARG A 4 4.46 9.68 -9.99
N CYS A 5 3.85 9.33 -8.88
CA CYS A 5 3.99 10.07 -7.65
C CYS A 5 4.63 9.13 -6.62
N LEU A 6 5.88 9.33 -6.31
CA LEU A 6 6.50 8.75 -5.15
C LEU A 6 6.28 9.72 -4.00
N VAL A 7 5.36 9.39 -3.13
CA VAL A 7 5.33 10.01 -1.83
C VAL A 7 6.19 9.13 -0.95
N GLY A 8 7.32 9.66 -0.54
CA GLY A 8 8.11 9.06 0.53
C GLY A 8 7.23 8.93 1.75
N SER A 9 6.70 7.76 1.97
CA SER A 9 6.05 7.45 3.21
C SER A 9 7.14 7.04 4.13
N GLU A 10 7.57 7.96 4.86
CA GLU A 10 8.45 7.59 5.89
C GLU A 10 7.73 7.23 7.12
N MET A 11 7.97 6.04 7.43
CA MET A 11 8.35 5.73 8.80
C MET A 11 9.58 6.57 9.13
N CYS A 12 9.36 7.90 9.26
CA CYS A 12 10.39 8.83 9.46
C CYS A 12 11.09 8.66 10.66
N ILE A 13 11.91 8.42 10.37
CA ILE A 13 13.19 8.90 10.19
C ILE A 13 13.43 10.12 11.00
N ARG A 14 13.86 9.72 12.16
CA ARG A 14 14.65 10.53 13.04
C ARG A 14 16.12 10.51 12.65
N ASP A 15 16.47 9.70 11.65
CA ASP A 15 17.85 9.56 11.26
C ASP A 15 18.03 10.23 9.91
N ARG A 16 19.08 11.01 9.85
CA ARG A 16 19.61 11.67 8.66
C ARG A 16 20.09 10.59 7.71
N ASP A 17 19.16 9.94 7.01
CA ASP A 17 19.53 9.08 5.92
C ASP A 17 19.61 9.90 4.63
N GLU A 18 20.27 9.36 3.65
CA GLU A 18 20.50 10.00 2.35
C GLU A 18 19.25 9.99 1.45
N THR A 19 18.06 9.73 2.01
CA THR A 19 16.81 9.60 1.23
C THR A 19 16.46 10.90 0.52
N GLU A 20 16.66 12.05 1.19
CA GLU A 20 16.40 13.37 0.61
C GLU A 20 17.30 13.63 -0.61
N ASP A 21 18.59 13.35 -0.48
CA ASP A 21 19.57 13.54 -1.55
C ASP A 21 19.27 12.62 -2.73
N VAL A 22 18.93 11.36 -2.46
CA VAL A 22 18.56 10.37 -3.49
C VAL A 22 17.29 10.80 -4.21
N LEU A 23 16.26 11.26 -3.49
CA LEU A 23 15.02 11.71 -4.10
C LEU A 23 15.21 13.00 -4.90
N GLY A 24 16.01 13.94 -4.40
CA GLY A 24 16.36 15.16 -5.14
C GLY A 24 17.06 14.85 -6.47
N PHE A 25 18.06 13.97 -6.44
CA PHE A 25 18.73 13.49 -7.66
C PHE A 25 17.77 12.78 -8.63
N MET A 26 16.83 12.01 -8.11
CA MET A 26 15.83 11.33 -8.92
C MET A 26 14.81 12.30 -9.54
N GLU A 27 14.42 13.37 -8.85
CA GLU A 27 13.53 14.40 -9.40
C GLU A 27 14.17 15.13 -10.59
N GLU A 28 15.46 15.45 -10.50
CA GLU A 28 16.19 16.06 -11.63
C GLU A 28 16.17 15.15 -12.86
N LYS A 29 16.29 13.85 -12.66
CA LYS A 29 16.31 12.86 -13.73
C LYS A 29 14.92 12.52 -14.29
N TYR A 30 13.91 12.56 -13.44
CA TYR A 30 12.54 12.13 -13.76
C TYR A 30 11.53 13.25 -13.49
N PRO A 31 11.15 14.06 -14.48
CA PRO A 31 10.30 15.24 -14.31
C PRO A 31 8.88 14.93 -13.78
N HIS A 32 8.52 13.66 -13.67
CA HIS A 32 7.24 13.21 -13.13
C HIS A 32 7.32 12.78 -11.67
N LEU A 33 8.52 12.69 -11.12
CA LEU A 33 8.73 12.42 -9.73
C LEU A 33 8.51 13.70 -8.94
N TYR A 34 7.77 13.57 -7.86
CA TYR A 34 7.59 14.64 -6.88
C TYR A 34 7.71 14.01 -5.49
N HIS A 35 8.51 14.59 -4.64
CA HIS A 35 8.60 14.17 -3.24
C HIS A 35 8.20 15.31 -2.31
N SER A 36 7.75 14.95 -1.12
CA SER A 36 7.46 15.90 -0.06
C SER A 36 7.71 15.26 1.29
N PHE A 37 8.02 16.08 2.27
CA PHE A 37 8.27 15.65 3.64
C PHE A 37 7.11 16.04 4.55
N THR A 38 6.88 15.24 5.58
CA THR A 38 5.94 15.59 6.64
C THR A 38 6.64 16.53 7.62
N PRO A 39 5.98 17.61 8.09
CA PRO A 39 6.57 18.48 9.10
C PRO A 39 6.83 17.72 10.42
N ASP A 40 8.02 17.85 10.99
CA ASP A 40 8.41 17.25 12.27
C ASP A 40 7.53 17.71 13.45
N SER A 41 6.97 18.91 13.36
CA SER A 41 6.09 19.50 14.35
C SER A 41 4.66 18.97 14.34
N ALA A 42 4.31 18.13 13.38
CA ALA A 42 2.97 17.60 13.26
C ALA A 42 2.68 16.58 14.37
N ARG A 43 1.81 16.95 15.30
CA ARG A 43 1.33 16.07 16.37
C ARG A 43 0.26 15.10 15.85
N TYR A 44 0.66 14.18 14.97
CA TYR A 44 -0.21 13.13 14.48
C TYR A 44 0.12 11.79 15.10
N ILE A 45 -0.89 10.99 15.39
CA ILE A 45 -0.71 9.63 15.92
C ILE A 45 -0.04 8.73 14.88
N SER A 46 -0.31 8.96 13.58
CA SER A 46 0.29 8.22 12.47
C SER A 46 0.89 9.16 11.43
N HIS A 47 2.22 9.26 11.41
CA HIS A 47 2.96 9.99 10.37
C HIS A 47 2.70 9.41 8.97
N LYS A 48 2.55 8.08 8.86
CA LYS A 48 2.23 7.42 7.58
C LYS A 48 0.89 7.91 7.01
N LYS A 49 -0.15 8.04 7.82
CA LYS A 49 -1.45 8.58 7.35
C LYS A 49 -1.34 10.04 6.93
N LEU A 50 -0.53 10.83 7.63
CA LEU A 50 -0.29 12.22 7.25
C LEU A 50 0.43 12.28 5.91
N ALA A 51 1.54 11.54 5.73
CA ALA A 51 2.30 11.49 4.49
C ALA A 51 1.42 11.06 3.31
N LEU A 52 0.66 9.97 3.48
CA LEU A 52 -0.29 9.51 2.45
C LEU A 52 -1.35 10.57 2.13
N THR A 53 -1.90 11.25 3.15
CA THR A 53 -2.88 12.32 2.93
C THR A 53 -2.30 13.47 2.10
N LEU A 54 -1.08 13.89 2.39
CA LEU A 54 -0.39 14.95 1.65
C LEU A 54 -0.16 14.52 0.19
N GLY A 55 0.35 13.30 -0.01
CA GLY A 55 0.58 12.76 -1.35
C GLY A 55 -0.69 12.58 -2.16
N ILE A 56 -1.76 12.09 -1.55
CA ILE A 56 -3.06 11.96 -2.21
C ILE A 56 -3.59 13.33 -2.62
N LYS A 57 -3.46 14.35 -1.77
CA LYS A 57 -3.86 15.72 -2.10
C LYS A 57 -3.03 16.30 -3.24
N ALA A 58 -1.73 16.10 -3.21
CA ALA A 58 -0.79 16.60 -4.22
C ALA A 58 -0.90 15.85 -5.57
N SER A 59 -1.41 14.62 -5.58
CA SER A 59 -1.53 13.83 -6.80
C SER A 59 -2.45 14.52 -7.83
N LYS A 60 -2.09 14.42 -9.13
CA LYS A 60 -2.79 15.12 -10.23
C LYS A 60 -3.80 14.23 -10.98
N HIS A 61 -3.79 12.93 -10.71
CA HIS A 61 -4.58 11.96 -11.49
C HIS A 61 -5.67 11.28 -10.66
N ASP A 62 -6.64 10.68 -11.33
CA ASP A 62 -7.82 10.09 -10.71
C ASP A 62 -7.53 8.74 -10.05
N TRP A 63 -6.54 8.01 -10.54
CA TRP A 63 -6.13 6.74 -9.99
C TRP A 63 -4.87 6.87 -9.17
N LEU A 64 -4.89 6.29 -7.99
CA LEU A 64 -3.76 6.18 -7.07
C LEU A 64 -3.33 4.72 -7.01
N VAL A 65 -2.04 4.47 -7.24
CA VAL A 65 -1.43 3.14 -7.10
C VAL A 65 -0.47 3.19 -5.94
N PHE A 66 -0.61 2.24 -5.02
CA PHE A 66 0.15 2.18 -3.78
C PHE A 66 1.14 1.04 -3.80
N THR A 67 2.33 1.32 -3.28
CA THR A 67 3.35 0.34 -2.95
C THR A 67 4.11 0.79 -1.71
N GLU A 68 4.90 -0.10 -1.12
CA GLU A 68 5.78 0.22 0.01
C GLU A 68 7.25 0.24 -0.44
N THR A 69 8.10 0.96 0.31
CA THR A 69 9.53 1.13 0.00
C THR A 69 10.32 -0.18 0.00
N ASN A 70 9.85 -1.17 0.77
CA ASN A 70 10.42 -2.51 0.82
C ASN A 70 9.87 -3.46 -0.25
N CYS A 71 9.19 -2.94 -1.27
CA CYS A 71 8.57 -3.73 -2.31
C CYS A 71 9.16 -3.40 -3.70
N MET A 72 9.30 -4.43 -4.52
CA MET A 72 9.73 -4.32 -5.92
C MET A 72 8.72 -4.99 -6.85
N PRO A 73 8.39 -4.39 -8.00
CA PRO A 73 7.57 -5.06 -9.01
C PRO A 73 8.22 -6.35 -9.51
N ALA A 74 7.44 -7.41 -9.68
CA ALA A 74 7.92 -8.68 -10.24
C ALA A 74 8.31 -8.55 -11.72
N SER A 75 7.74 -7.59 -12.43
CA SER A 75 8.03 -7.31 -13.83
C SER A 75 7.92 -5.83 -14.16
N LYS A 76 8.47 -5.44 -15.31
CA LYS A 76 8.32 -4.08 -15.88
C LYS A 76 6.88 -3.77 -16.27
N ASP A 77 6.05 -4.78 -16.45
CA ASP A 77 4.65 -4.67 -16.86
C ASP A 77 3.69 -4.46 -15.69
N TRP A 78 4.17 -4.51 -14.46
CA TRP A 78 3.35 -4.41 -13.26
C TRP A 78 2.31 -3.29 -13.32
N LEU A 79 2.73 -2.08 -13.59
CA LEU A 79 1.83 -0.93 -13.60
C LEU A 79 0.83 -0.98 -14.75
N ARG A 80 1.24 -1.48 -15.92
CA ARG A 80 0.36 -1.69 -17.08
C ARG A 80 -0.72 -2.73 -16.78
N LEU A 81 -0.35 -3.80 -16.10
CA LEU A 81 -1.27 -4.87 -15.70
C LEU A 81 -2.25 -4.41 -14.62
N MET A 82 -1.79 -3.64 -13.62
CA MET A 82 -2.69 -3.02 -12.66
C MET A 82 -3.69 -2.09 -13.37
N ALA A 83 -3.20 -1.25 -14.30
CA ALA A 83 -4.00 -0.26 -15.01
C ALA A 83 -5.02 -0.86 -15.99
N ARG A 84 -4.86 -2.10 -16.47
CA ARG A 84 -5.89 -2.75 -17.32
C ARG A 84 -7.23 -2.93 -16.62
N ASN A 85 -7.22 -2.91 -15.28
CA ASN A 85 -8.42 -3.00 -14.45
C ASN A 85 -9.10 -1.65 -14.22
N PHE A 86 -8.52 -0.52 -14.68
CA PHE A 86 -9.07 0.83 -14.48
C PHE A 86 -10.21 1.11 -15.47
N THR A 87 -11.36 0.56 -15.18
CA THR A 87 -12.57 0.74 -15.99
C THR A 87 -13.49 1.81 -15.37
N SER A 88 -14.57 2.16 -16.07
CA SER A 88 -15.58 3.09 -15.53
C SER A 88 -16.30 2.57 -14.29
N GLN A 89 -16.46 1.26 -14.18
CA GLN A 89 -17.14 0.62 -13.05
C GLN A 89 -16.20 0.29 -11.89
N THR A 90 -14.91 0.06 -12.19
CA THR A 90 -13.91 -0.28 -11.18
C THR A 90 -13.45 0.97 -10.45
N GLN A 91 -13.40 0.90 -9.14
CA GLN A 91 -12.87 1.98 -8.30
C GLN A 91 -11.71 1.50 -7.41
N ILE A 92 -11.57 0.19 -7.23
CA ILE A 92 -10.54 -0.44 -6.40
C ILE A 92 -9.94 -1.63 -7.14
N VAL A 93 -8.62 -1.74 -7.13
CA VAL A 93 -7.88 -2.90 -7.65
C VAL A 93 -6.98 -3.42 -6.54
N LEU A 94 -7.09 -4.71 -6.24
CA LEU A 94 -6.28 -5.41 -5.27
C LEU A 94 -5.33 -6.37 -5.97
N GLY A 95 -4.06 -6.36 -5.59
CA GLY A 95 -3.03 -7.23 -6.14
C GLY A 95 -2.31 -8.05 -5.05
N TYR A 96 -1.59 -9.06 -5.49
CA TYR A 96 -0.79 -9.91 -4.62
C TYR A 96 0.58 -9.29 -4.35
N SER A 97 1.03 -9.39 -3.10
CA SER A 97 2.41 -9.12 -2.71
C SER A 97 2.94 -10.28 -1.85
N GLY A 98 4.15 -10.72 -2.11
CA GLY A 98 4.74 -11.86 -1.42
C GLY A 98 6.26 -11.85 -1.41
N TYR A 99 6.83 -12.72 -0.58
CA TYR A 99 8.28 -12.86 -0.46
C TYR A 99 8.83 -13.79 -1.53
N ASP A 100 10.01 -13.44 -2.03
CA ASP A 100 10.78 -14.36 -2.86
C ASP A 100 11.23 -15.59 -2.04
N ARG A 101 11.55 -16.67 -2.76
CA ARG A 101 12.07 -17.89 -2.12
C ARG A 101 13.42 -17.61 -1.48
N THR A 102 13.46 -17.62 -0.16
CA THR A 102 14.70 -17.46 0.63
C THR A 102 14.98 -18.69 1.46
N LYS A 103 16.26 -18.88 1.84
CA LYS A 103 16.68 -19.97 2.74
C LYS A 103 16.36 -19.59 4.20
N GLY A 104 16.06 -20.58 5.01
CA GLY A 104 15.82 -20.40 6.44
C GLY A 104 14.36 -20.62 6.86
N TRP A 105 14.19 -21.12 8.07
CA TRP A 105 12.88 -21.48 8.60
C TRP A 105 12.00 -20.25 8.85
N LEU A 106 12.58 -19.17 9.37
CA LEU A 106 11.85 -17.94 9.63
C LEU A 106 11.25 -17.36 8.33
N HIS A 107 12.06 -17.28 7.27
CA HIS A 107 11.59 -16.76 5.98
C HIS A 107 10.47 -17.61 5.38
N LYS A 108 10.57 -18.94 5.49
CA LYS A 108 9.50 -19.85 5.02
C LYS A 108 8.20 -19.60 5.78
N ARG A 109 8.28 -19.41 7.10
CA ARG A 109 7.11 -19.16 7.95
C ARG A 109 6.47 -17.80 7.62
N VAL A 110 7.28 -16.77 7.49
CA VAL A 110 6.82 -15.41 7.13
C VAL A 110 6.19 -15.40 5.74
N ALA A 111 6.84 -16.01 4.77
CA ALA A 111 6.32 -16.14 3.41
C ALA A 111 5.00 -16.91 3.37
N PHE A 112 4.88 -18.01 4.12
CA PHE A 112 3.64 -18.78 4.22
C PHE A 112 2.52 -17.98 4.87
N ASP A 113 2.78 -17.27 5.96
CA ASP A 113 1.80 -16.43 6.64
C ASP A 113 1.29 -15.30 5.73
N THR A 114 2.20 -14.65 5.01
CA THR A 114 1.85 -13.61 4.04
C THR A 114 1.05 -14.15 2.87
N LEU A 115 1.44 -15.30 2.32
CA LEU A 115 0.68 -15.97 1.27
C LEU A 115 -0.74 -16.30 1.75
N PHE A 116 -0.86 -16.89 2.93
CA PHE A 116 -2.15 -17.28 3.49
C PHE A 116 -3.07 -16.07 3.74
N GLN A 117 -2.51 -14.97 4.26
CA GLN A 117 -3.24 -13.72 4.42
C GLN A 117 -3.70 -13.17 3.07
N SER A 118 -2.81 -13.15 2.08
CA SER A 118 -3.13 -12.65 0.74
C SER A 118 -4.19 -13.50 0.05
N LEU A 119 -4.09 -14.82 0.13
CA LEU A 119 -5.11 -15.74 -0.39
C LEU A 119 -6.48 -15.45 0.23
N ARG A 120 -6.53 -15.23 1.54
CA ARG A 120 -7.80 -14.92 2.20
C ARG A 120 -8.47 -13.70 1.59
N TYR A 121 -7.84 -12.53 1.62
CA TYR A 121 -8.53 -11.31 1.17
C TYR A 121 -8.76 -11.25 -0.33
N LEU A 122 -7.85 -11.80 -1.14
CA LEU A 122 -8.03 -11.84 -2.60
C LEU A 122 -9.12 -12.84 -3.01
N CYS A 123 -9.17 -14.03 -2.41
CA CYS A 123 -10.24 -15.00 -2.69
C CYS A 123 -11.61 -14.48 -2.24
N PHE A 124 -11.70 -13.81 -1.09
CA PHE A 124 -12.95 -13.17 -0.67
C PHE A 124 -13.36 -12.06 -1.66
N ALA A 125 -12.43 -11.25 -2.13
CA ALA A 125 -12.73 -10.23 -3.13
C ALA A 125 -13.20 -10.84 -4.47
N LEU A 126 -12.56 -11.92 -4.94
CA LEU A 126 -12.97 -12.68 -6.12
C LEU A 126 -14.37 -13.31 -5.96
N ALA A 127 -14.70 -13.74 -4.74
CA ALA A 127 -16.03 -14.26 -4.40
C ALA A 127 -17.09 -13.15 -4.19
N GLY A 128 -16.78 -11.89 -4.52
CA GLY A 128 -17.69 -10.77 -4.36
C GLY A 128 -17.87 -10.28 -2.92
N LYS A 129 -16.90 -10.55 -2.05
CA LYS A 129 -16.91 -10.12 -0.63
C LYS A 129 -15.59 -9.45 -0.26
N PRO A 130 -15.20 -8.35 -0.94
CA PRO A 130 -13.98 -7.64 -0.60
C PRO A 130 -14.12 -7.03 0.81
N TYR A 131 -13.13 -7.24 1.66
CA TYR A 131 -13.19 -6.77 3.05
C TYR A 131 -11.91 -6.09 3.52
N MET A 132 -10.80 -6.23 2.80
CA MET A 132 -9.54 -5.54 3.09
C MET A 132 -8.63 -5.49 1.86
N GLY A 133 -7.60 -4.67 1.94
CA GLY A 133 -6.49 -4.61 1.00
C GLY A 133 -5.20 -4.32 1.73
N ILE A 134 -4.07 -4.49 1.06
CA ILE A 134 -2.75 -4.20 1.61
C ILE A 134 -2.04 -3.20 0.71
N GLY A 135 -1.52 -2.12 1.31
CA GLY A 135 -0.88 -0.99 0.63
C GLY A 135 0.32 -1.32 -0.23
N ARG A 136 0.84 -2.56 -0.16
CA ARG A 136 1.97 -3.02 -0.97
C ARG A 136 1.64 -3.19 -2.45
N ASN A 137 0.40 -3.52 -2.78
CA ASN A 137 -0.05 -3.73 -4.17
C ASN A 137 -1.54 -3.50 -4.30
N MET A 138 -1.95 -2.25 -4.30
CA MET A 138 -3.34 -1.88 -4.50
C MET A 138 -3.47 -0.56 -5.25
N ALA A 139 -4.63 -0.32 -5.83
CA ALA A 139 -4.97 0.95 -6.43
C ALA A 139 -6.42 1.31 -6.10
N TYR A 140 -6.71 2.60 -6.00
CA TYR A 140 -8.09 3.07 -5.92
C TYR A 140 -8.26 4.47 -6.53
N ARG A 141 -9.51 4.83 -6.84
CA ARG A 141 -9.84 6.16 -7.32
C ARG A 141 -9.68 7.20 -6.21
N LYS A 142 -9.00 8.28 -6.53
CA LYS A 142 -8.74 9.41 -5.61
C LYS A 142 -10.01 9.97 -4.98
N GLU A 143 -11.11 10.00 -5.72
CA GLU A 143 -12.40 10.49 -5.24
C GLU A 143 -12.91 9.75 -3.99
N LEU A 144 -12.67 8.42 -3.88
CA LEU A 144 -13.08 7.63 -2.72
C LEU A 144 -12.45 8.15 -1.43
N PHE A 145 -11.21 8.62 -1.50
CA PHE A 145 -10.52 9.18 -0.35
C PHE A 145 -11.23 10.44 0.17
N PHE A 146 -11.64 11.34 -0.71
CA PHE A 146 -12.32 12.56 -0.32
C PHE A 146 -13.77 12.31 0.11
N GLN A 147 -14.48 11.42 -0.55
CA GLN A 147 -15.84 11.03 -0.18
C GLN A 147 -15.92 10.49 1.25
N ARG A 148 -14.91 9.77 1.70
CA ARG A 148 -14.80 9.22 3.07
C ARG A 148 -14.07 10.13 4.05
N LYS A 149 -13.75 11.38 3.68
CA LYS A 149 -12.98 12.33 4.49
C LYS A 149 -11.62 11.77 4.92
N GLY A 150 -10.98 11.03 4.01
CA GLY A 150 -9.68 10.41 4.21
C GLY A 150 -9.69 9.37 5.34
N TYR A 151 -8.70 9.46 6.22
CA TYR A 151 -8.53 8.55 7.36
C TYR A 151 -9.21 9.03 8.64
N SER A 152 -10.15 9.99 8.57
CA SER A 152 -10.73 10.65 9.74
C SER A 152 -11.37 9.69 10.75
N THR A 153 -11.97 8.60 10.29
CA THR A 153 -12.62 7.59 11.14
C THR A 153 -11.64 6.84 12.04
N TYR A 154 -10.36 6.74 11.63
CA TYR A 154 -9.33 5.95 12.32
C TYR A 154 -8.06 6.76 12.60
N LEU A 155 -8.20 8.07 12.85
CA LEU A 155 -7.05 8.93 13.17
C LEU A 155 -6.35 8.51 14.47
N ASN A 156 -7.09 7.92 15.38
CA ASN A 156 -6.61 7.44 16.68
C ASN A 156 -5.84 6.10 16.60
N LEU A 157 -5.86 5.44 15.45
CA LEU A 157 -5.10 4.21 15.23
C LEU A 157 -3.79 4.53 14.51
N GLN A 158 -2.71 3.86 14.91
CA GLN A 158 -1.43 4.01 14.26
C GLN A 158 -1.42 3.45 12.83
N ARG A 159 -2.20 2.38 12.58
CA ARG A 159 -2.39 1.75 11.26
C ARG A 159 -3.85 1.81 10.81
N GLY A 160 -4.18 1.21 9.67
CA GLY A 160 -5.52 1.16 9.10
C GLY A 160 -5.68 2.06 7.87
N GLU A 161 -4.57 2.57 7.32
CA GLU A 161 -4.55 3.38 6.11
C GLU A 161 -4.84 2.57 4.84
N ASP A 162 -4.63 1.27 4.89
CA ASP A 162 -4.87 0.34 3.79
C ASP A 162 -6.07 -0.58 4.08
N ASP A 163 -5.94 -1.46 5.05
CA ASP A 163 -6.92 -2.50 5.35
C ASP A 163 -8.28 -1.94 5.79
N LEU A 164 -8.30 -1.03 6.78
CA LEU A 164 -9.55 -0.41 7.24
C LEU A 164 -10.13 0.56 6.22
N PHE A 165 -9.29 1.27 5.49
CA PHE A 165 -9.78 2.16 4.45
C PHE A 165 -10.47 1.35 3.34
N ILE A 166 -9.85 0.27 2.85
CA ILE A 166 -10.47 -0.62 1.87
C ILE A 166 -11.73 -1.28 2.44
N ASN A 167 -11.73 -1.69 3.72
CA ASN A 167 -12.91 -2.25 4.37
C ASN A 167 -14.14 -1.32 4.29
N GLN A 168 -13.92 -0.01 4.40
CA GLN A 168 -15.00 0.98 4.34
C GLN A 168 -15.53 1.26 2.93
N ILE A 169 -14.70 1.12 1.91
CA ILE A 169 -15.02 1.60 0.56
C ILE A 169 -15.24 0.49 -0.46
N ALA A 170 -14.79 -0.72 -0.17
CA ALA A 170 -14.87 -1.85 -1.09
C ALA A 170 -16.29 -2.43 -1.15
N THR A 171 -16.73 -2.71 -2.38
CA THR A 171 -18.00 -3.38 -2.67
C THR A 171 -17.79 -4.44 -3.75
N PRO A 172 -18.71 -5.41 -3.89
CA PRO A 172 -18.63 -6.41 -4.97
C PRO A 172 -18.59 -5.78 -6.37
N SER A 173 -19.24 -4.64 -6.54
CA SER A 173 -19.38 -3.99 -7.85
C SER A 173 -18.21 -3.09 -8.21
N ASN A 174 -17.52 -2.51 -7.22
CA ASN A 174 -16.45 -1.54 -7.47
C ASN A 174 -15.02 -2.10 -7.33
N THR A 175 -14.88 -3.36 -6.88
CA THR A 175 -13.56 -3.96 -6.57
C THR A 175 -13.19 -5.04 -7.57
N ARG A 176 -11.96 -5.00 -8.07
CA ARG A 176 -11.36 -6.01 -8.94
C ARG A 176 -10.08 -6.56 -8.31
N VAL A 177 -9.72 -7.78 -8.67
CA VAL A 177 -8.46 -8.41 -8.27
C VAL A 177 -7.59 -8.61 -9.51
N GLU A 178 -6.36 -8.12 -9.44
CA GLU A 178 -5.34 -8.41 -10.45
C GLU A 178 -4.64 -9.73 -10.09
N THR A 179 -4.73 -10.72 -10.97
CA THR A 179 -4.24 -12.09 -10.72
C THR A 179 -3.02 -12.47 -11.54
N ASP A 180 -2.56 -11.60 -12.44
CA ASP A 180 -1.39 -11.89 -13.26
C ASP A 180 -0.12 -11.94 -12.40
N ILE A 181 0.69 -12.99 -12.59
CA ILE A 181 1.93 -13.16 -11.83
C ILE A 181 2.93 -12.04 -12.08
N ASN A 182 2.89 -11.42 -13.25
CA ASN A 182 3.75 -10.30 -13.59
C ASN A 182 3.27 -8.97 -12.95
N ALA A 183 2.05 -8.96 -12.41
CA ALA A 183 1.49 -7.83 -11.66
C ALA A 183 1.73 -7.95 -10.14
N THR A 184 2.51 -8.92 -9.70
CA THR A 184 2.80 -9.10 -8.28
C THR A 184 3.91 -8.18 -7.79
N MET A 185 3.91 -7.93 -6.48
CA MET A 185 5.00 -7.22 -5.79
C MET A 185 5.82 -8.20 -4.96
N ARG A 186 7.14 -8.06 -5.03
CA ARG A 186 8.10 -8.82 -4.23
C ARG A 186 8.49 -8.01 -3.03
N ILE A 187 8.34 -8.60 -1.84
CA ILE A 187 8.65 -7.95 -0.57
C ILE A 187 10.09 -8.31 -0.18
N GLN A 188 10.86 -7.34 0.28
CA GLN A 188 12.17 -7.59 0.86
C GLN A 188 12.06 -8.49 2.09
N PRO A 189 13.01 -9.43 2.28
CA PRO A 189 12.96 -10.37 3.41
C PRO A 189 12.97 -9.66 4.77
N VAL A 190 12.17 -10.16 5.71
CA VAL A 190 12.22 -9.76 7.12
C VAL A 190 13.46 -10.38 7.76
N TYR A 191 14.25 -9.59 8.47
CA TYR A 191 15.52 -10.04 9.04
C TYR A 191 15.40 -10.61 10.44
N SER A 192 14.31 -10.30 11.17
CA SER A 192 14.13 -10.77 12.53
C SER A 192 12.71 -11.25 12.83
N TYR A 193 12.61 -12.21 13.76
CA TYR A 193 11.30 -12.66 14.28
C TYR A 193 10.56 -11.53 14.98
N LYS A 194 11.29 -10.59 15.60
CA LYS A 194 10.71 -9.43 16.29
C LYS A 194 9.96 -8.54 15.33
N GLU A 195 10.58 -8.16 14.21
CA GLU A 195 9.95 -7.33 13.16
C GLU A 195 8.68 -7.98 12.62
N TRP A 196 8.74 -9.27 12.26
CA TRP A 196 7.56 -9.98 11.80
C TRP A 196 6.44 -10.00 12.84
N LYS A 197 6.77 -10.24 14.12
CA LYS A 197 5.79 -10.26 15.20
C LYS A 197 5.13 -8.90 15.39
N GLU A 198 5.89 -7.82 15.36
CA GLU A 198 5.39 -6.45 15.49
C GLU A 198 4.45 -6.09 14.34
N GLU A 199 4.83 -6.43 13.12
CA GLU A 199 3.98 -6.25 11.95
C GLU A 199 2.67 -7.05 12.09
N LYS A 200 2.75 -8.31 12.50
CA LYS A 200 1.58 -9.17 12.69
C LYS A 200 0.63 -8.63 13.77
N ILE A 201 1.15 -8.25 14.92
CA ILE A 201 0.36 -7.64 16.01
C ILE A 201 -0.35 -6.38 15.51
N SER A 202 0.32 -5.60 14.72
CA SER A 202 -0.20 -4.37 14.16
C SER A 202 -1.41 -4.60 13.24
N TYR A 203 -1.36 -5.60 12.34
CA TYR A 203 -2.52 -6.00 11.53
C TYR A 203 -3.64 -6.64 12.36
N MET A 204 -3.31 -7.40 13.40
CA MET A 204 -4.33 -7.96 14.28
C MET A 204 -5.08 -6.88 15.07
N ALA A 205 -4.43 -5.77 15.39
CA ALA A 205 -5.05 -4.66 16.09
C ALA A 205 -6.14 -3.96 15.25
N THR A 206 -6.02 -3.95 13.93
CA THR A 206 -7.02 -3.37 13.02
C THR A 206 -8.14 -4.35 12.68
N ALA A 207 -7.86 -5.66 12.67
CA ALA A 207 -8.83 -6.69 12.28
C ALA A 207 -10.14 -6.69 13.09
N ARG A 208 -10.11 -6.24 14.34
CA ARG A 208 -11.31 -6.12 15.19
C ARG A 208 -12.31 -5.06 14.72
N PHE A 209 -11.90 -4.18 13.81
CA PHE A 209 -12.74 -3.10 13.27
C PHE A 209 -13.31 -3.43 11.89
N TYR A 210 -13.05 -4.62 11.34
CA TYR A 210 -13.63 -5.02 10.06
C TYR A 210 -15.13 -5.26 10.20
N HIS A 211 -15.88 -4.78 9.21
CA HIS A 211 -17.32 -4.97 9.06
C HIS A 211 -17.66 -6.19 8.24
#